data_a9a83893b746d4711fd963d69a2016c7
#
_entry.id   a9a83893b746d4711fd963d69a2016c7
#
_cell.length_a   1.000
_cell.length_b   1.000
_cell.length_c   1.000
_cell.angle_alpha   90.00
_cell.angle_beta   90.00
_cell.angle_gamma   90.00
#
_symmetry.space_group_name_H-M   'P 1'
#
loop_
_entity.id
_entity.type
_entity.pdbx_description
1 polymer ?
#
loop_
_entity_poly.entity_id
_entity_poly.type
_entity_poly.pdbx_seq_one_letter_code
_entity_poly.pdbx_strand_id
1 'polypeptide(L)'
;MSKIPDFTPAELDVVKQTVRERYGKEVNVEEAQAEIRMYPDDRELTEVPCLYWAERGCQFVIFKVGEGRYRNQFFYSVREQYGTGRSEYDDILDCVLTLLRVQADHEAQRAGF
;
A
#
# COMPACT_ATOMS: atom_id res chain seq x y z
N MET A 1 7.31 -7.38 24.16
CA MET A 1 7.27 -6.45 23.03
C MET A 1 6.68 -7.15 21.83
N SER A 2 5.59 -6.66 21.34
CA SER A 2 4.98 -7.29 20.18
C SER A 2 5.70 -6.82 18.92
N LYS A 3 6.01 -7.76 18.07
CA LYS A 3 6.66 -7.49 16.81
C LYS A 3 5.66 -7.71 15.69
N ILE A 4 5.58 -6.76 14.79
CA ILE A 4 4.68 -6.90 13.66
C ILE A 4 5.29 -7.93 12.70
N PRO A 5 4.56 -8.99 12.35
CA PRO A 5 5.11 -10.03 11.47
C PRO A 5 5.29 -9.50 10.05
N ASP A 6 6.24 -10.08 9.34
CA ASP A 6 6.47 -9.78 7.93
C ASP A 6 5.28 -10.28 7.09
N PHE A 7 5.21 -9.80 5.85
CA PHE A 7 4.25 -10.34 4.90
C PHE A 7 4.53 -11.82 4.67
N THR A 8 3.48 -12.62 4.66
CA THR A 8 3.60 -14.04 4.37
C THR A 8 3.74 -14.25 2.86
N PRO A 9 4.27 -15.42 2.41
CA PRO A 9 4.30 -15.72 0.99
C PRO A 9 2.93 -15.62 0.32
N ALA A 10 1.86 -16.02 1.02
CA ALA A 10 0.51 -15.92 0.47
C ALA A 10 0.09 -14.46 0.27
N GLU A 11 0.41 -13.59 1.23
CA GLU A 11 0.12 -12.17 1.09
C GLU A 11 0.90 -11.55 -0.08
N LEU A 12 2.16 -11.90 -0.21
CA LEU A 12 3.00 -11.43 -1.31
C LEU A 12 2.43 -11.86 -2.66
N ASP A 13 2.01 -13.11 -2.77
CA ASP A 13 1.45 -13.63 -4.01
C ASP A 13 0.18 -12.87 -4.41
N VAL A 14 -0.70 -12.59 -3.45
CA VAL A 14 -1.93 -11.84 -3.71
C VAL A 14 -1.59 -10.45 -4.26
N VAL A 15 -0.67 -9.75 -3.63
CA VAL A 15 -0.31 -8.40 -4.06
C VAL A 15 0.35 -8.44 -5.44
N LYS A 16 1.33 -9.30 -5.64
CA LYS A 16 2.05 -9.38 -6.91
C LYS A 16 1.13 -9.76 -8.06
N GLN A 17 0.25 -10.72 -7.83
CA GLN A 17 -0.68 -11.17 -8.87
C GLN A 17 -1.68 -10.07 -9.22
N THR A 18 -2.22 -9.39 -8.21
CA THR A 18 -3.21 -8.33 -8.41
C THR A 18 -2.60 -7.15 -9.17
N VAL A 19 -1.37 -6.77 -8.82
CA VAL A 19 -0.65 -5.68 -9.50
C VAL A 19 -0.36 -6.07 -10.95
N ARG A 20 0.08 -7.30 -11.17
CA ARG A 20 0.35 -7.80 -12.53
C ARG A 20 -0.92 -7.78 -13.39
N GLU A 21 -2.05 -8.19 -12.84
CA GLU A 21 -3.31 -8.18 -13.56
C GLU A 21 -3.77 -6.75 -13.90
N ARG A 22 -3.55 -5.82 -12.99
CA ARG A 22 -3.92 -4.42 -13.21
C ARG A 22 -3.16 -3.81 -14.39
N TYR A 23 -1.86 -4.07 -14.49
CA TYR A 23 -1.01 -3.45 -15.50
C TYR A 23 -0.71 -4.33 -16.71
N GLY A 24 -1.09 -5.60 -16.64
CA GLY A 24 -0.88 -6.54 -17.75
C GLY A 24 0.58 -6.88 -18.00
N LYS A 25 1.44 -6.71 -16.98
CA LYS A 25 2.87 -7.00 -17.07
C LYS A 25 3.44 -7.25 -15.69
N GLU A 26 4.65 -7.80 -15.66
CA GLU A 26 5.37 -7.95 -14.39
C GLU A 26 5.74 -6.57 -13.85
N VAL A 27 5.43 -6.35 -12.59
CA VAL A 27 5.79 -5.12 -11.88
C VAL A 27 6.64 -5.52 -10.68
N ASN A 28 7.74 -4.83 -10.48
CA ASN A 28 8.63 -5.14 -9.36
C ASN A 28 8.02 -4.61 -8.06
N VAL A 29 7.56 -5.53 -7.22
CA VAL A 29 7.03 -5.20 -5.88
C VAL A 29 8.15 -5.44 -4.89
N GLU A 30 8.63 -4.37 -4.27
CA GLU A 30 9.77 -4.44 -3.36
C GLU A 30 9.30 -4.57 -1.92
N GLU A 31 9.99 -5.40 -1.15
CA GLU A 31 9.75 -5.55 0.28
C GLU A 31 10.73 -4.63 1.01
N ALA A 32 10.22 -3.89 1.99
CA ALA A 32 11.04 -2.95 2.74
C ALA A 32 10.49 -2.81 4.16
N GLN A 33 11.19 -2.02 4.96
CA GLN A 33 10.74 -1.63 6.28
C GLN A 33 10.53 -0.13 6.27
N ALA A 34 9.48 0.33 6.95
CA ALA A 34 9.17 1.74 7.04
C ALA A 34 8.87 2.10 8.48
N GLU A 35 9.15 3.34 8.83
CA GLU A 35 8.79 3.85 10.15
C GLU A 35 7.56 4.73 9.98
N ILE A 36 6.49 4.37 10.68
CA ILE A 36 5.24 5.13 10.58
C ILE A 36 4.74 5.50 11.97
N ARG A 37 3.92 6.53 12.02
CA ARG A 37 3.20 6.85 13.24
C ARG A 37 1.96 5.99 13.30
N MET A 38 1.96 5.03 14.24
CA MET A 38 0.86 4.05 14.34
C MET A 38 -0.45 4.73 14.71
N TYR A 39 -0.41 5.65 15.67
CA TYR A 39 -1.57 6.42 16.10
C TYR A 39 -1.23 7.91 16.15
N PRO A 40 -2.21 8.81 15.98
CA PRO A 40 -1.92 10.25 15.92
C PRO A 40 -1.20 10.80 17.15
N ASP A 41 -1.43 10.22 18.32
CA ASP A 41 -0.81 10.69 19.58
C ASP A 41 0.57 10.13 19.82
N ASP A 42 1.04 9.18 19.00
CA ASP A 42 2.32 8.53 19.26
C ASP A 42 3.47 9.49 19.08
N ARG A 43 4.37 9.49 20.01
CA ARG A 43 5.60 10.29 19.96
C ARG A 43 6.67 9.59 19.16
N GLU A 44 6.63 8.27 19.14
CA GLU A 44 7.63 7.46 18.48
C GLU A 44 7.05 6.81 17.24
N LEU A 45 7.89 6.59 16.25
CA LEU A 45 7.52 5.86 15.05
C LEU A 45 7.64 4.38 15.30
N THR A 46 6.81 3.60 14.62
CA THR A 46 6.85 2.15 14.69
C THR A 46 7.37 1.61 13.36
N GLU A 47 8.36 0.72 13.44
CA GLU A 47 8.87 0.07 12.24
C GLU A 47 7.91 -1.03 11.81
N VAL A 48 7.51 -0.99 10.53
CA VAL A 48 6.56 -1.97 9.98
C VAL A 48 7.06 -2.47 8.63
N PRO A 49 6.73 -3.71 8.26
CA PRO A 49 7.02 -4.19 6.90
C PRO A 49 6.13 -3.47 5.91
N CYS A 50 6.66 -3.20 4.72
CA CYS A 50 5.87 -2.59 3.66
C CYS A 50 6.21 -3.19 2.30
N LEU A 51 5.27 -3.04 1.38
CA LEU A 51 5.44 -3.41 -0.02
C LEU A 51 5.33 -2.13 -0.84
N TYR A 52 6.26 -1.95 -1.77
CA TYR A 52 6.37 -0.73 -2.55
C TYR A 52 6.50 -1.07 -4.03
N TRP A 53 5.80 -0.32 -4.86
CA TRP A 53 6.00 -0.39 -6.31
C TRP A 53 5.67 0.96 -6.93
N ALA A 54 6.13 1.16 -8.15
CA ALA A 54 5.87 2.39 -8.90
C ALA A 54 5.42 2.03 -10.30
N GLU A 55 4.43 2.75 -10.80
CA GLU A 55 3.90 2.54 -12.14
C GLU A 55 3.23 3.82 -12.63
N ARG A 56 3.47 4.19 -13.88
CA ARG A 56 2.84 5.34 -14.53
C ARG A 56 3.02 6.65 -13.75
N GLY A 57 4.20 6.85 -13.17
CA GLY A 57 4.48 8.06 -12.43
C GLY A 57 3.85 8.13 -11.05
N CYS A 58 3.22 7.05 -10.60
CA CYS A 58 2.63 6.96 -9.29
C CYS A 58 3.37 5.92 -8.47
N GLN A 59 3.50 6.17 -7.19
CA GLN A 59 4.12 5.25 -6.24
C GLN A 59 3.07 4.72 -5.29
N PHE A 60 3.18 3.44 -4.94
CA PHE A 60 2.21 2.74 -4.12
C PHE A 60 2.92 2.08 -2.95
N VAL A 61 2.28 2.10 -1.80
CA VAL A 61 2.82 1.40 -0.64
C VAL A 61 1.69 0.76 0.16
N ILE A 62 1.96 -0.46 0.65
CA ILE A 62 1.08 -1.17 1.57
C ILE A 62 1.90 -1.47 2.81
N PHE A 63 1.37 -1.10 3.98
CA PHE A 63 2.00 -1.36 5.27
C PHE A 63 1.26 -2.48 5.97
N LYS A 64 2.01 -3.43 6.55
CA LYS A 64 1.42 -4.43 7.43
C LYS A 64 1.61 -3.91 8.85
N VAL A 65 0.50 -3.54 9.48
CA VAL A 65 0.56 -2.91 10.82
C VAL A 65 0.16 -3.87 11.94
N GLY A 66 -0.10 -5.12 11.58
CA GLY A 66 -0.43 -6.19 12.51
C GLY A 66 -0.83 -7.41 11.73
N GLU A 67 -1.09 -8.51 12.42
CA GLU A 67 -1.57 -9.71 11.77
C GLU A 67 -2.98 -9.46 11.25
N GLY A 68 -3.18 -9.61 9.93
CA GLY A 68 -4.46 -9.33 9.30
C GLY A 68 -4.85 -7.85 9.34
N ARG A 69 -3.86 -6.95 9.46
CA ARG A 69 -4.13 -5.51 9.49
C ARG A 69 -3.20 -4.79 8.55
N TYR A 70 -3.76 -3.98 7.65
CA TYR A 70 -3.00 -3.33 6.59
C TYR A 70 -3.44 -1.89 6.41
N ARG A 71 -2.49 -1.06 5.96
CA ARG A 71 -2.75 0.32 5.53
C ARG A 71 -2.18 0.51 4.15
N ASN A 72 -2.72 1.46 3.40
CA ASN A 72 -2.23 1.73 2.06
C ASN A 72 -2.26 3.22 1.74
N GLN A 73 -1.43 3.59 0.78
CA GLN A 73 -1.47 4.93 0.21
C GLN A 73 -0.79 4.93 -1.15
N PHE A 74 -1.08 5.93 -1.94
CA PHE A 74 -0.35 6.19 -3.18
C PHE A 74 0.05 7.66 -3.22
N PHE A 75 1.11 7.95 -3.97
CA PHE A 75 1.59 9.33 -4.04
C PHE A 75 2.32 9.55 -5.36
N TYR A 76 2.23 10.81 -5.83
CA TYR A 76 2.93 11.25 -7.03
C TYR A 76 4.18 12.04 -6.67
N SER A 77 4.17 12.68 -5.50
CA SER A 77 5.31 13.44 -4.98
C SER A 77 5.15 13.55 -3.47
N VAL A 78 6.12 14.17 -2.82
CA VAL A 78 6.06 14.40 -1.37
C VAL A 78 4.80 15.18 -0.97
N ARG A 79 4.32 16.06 -1.85
CA ARG A 79 3.15 16.90 -1.57
C ARG A 79 1.83 16.30 -2.06
N GLU A 80 1.90 15.28 -2.91
CA GLU A 80 0.71 14.66 -3.49
C GLU A 80 0.58 13.23 -3.00
N GLN A 81 0.17 13.09 -1.75
CA GLN A 81 -0.02 11.80 -1.09
C GLN A 81 -1.50 11.59 -0.78
N TYR A 82 -2.01 10.40 -1.07
CA TYR A 82 -3.42 10.10 -0.97
C TYR A 82 -3.66 8.76 -0.30
N GLY A 83 -4.64 8.72 0.58
CA GLY A 83 -5.17 7.48 1.12
C GLY A 83 -6.38 7.02 0.32
N THR A 84 -6.99 5.93 0.77
CA THR A 84 -8.12 5.32 0.07
C THR A 84 -9.43 5.44 0.84
N GLY A 85 -9.47 6.32 1.85
CA GLY A 85 -10.69 6.61 2.59
C GLY A 85 -10.90 5.73 3.81
N ARG A 86 -10.14 4.67 3.98
CA ARG A 86 -10.17 3.82 5.16
C ARG A 86 -8.83 3.85 5.86
N SER A 87 -8.86 3.87 7.18
CA SER A 87 -7.62 3.90 7.96
C SER A 87 -6.90 2.55 7.98
N GLU A 88 -7.64 1.46 7.92
CA GLU A 88 -7.08 0.11 7.93
C GLU A 88 -7.96 -0.86 7.16
N TYR A 89 -7.31 -1.94 6.69
CA TYR A 89 -7.96 -3.06 6.00
C TYR A 89 -7.64 -4.34 6.76
N ASP A 90 -8.57 -5.27 6.77
CA ASP A 90 -8.37 -6.56 7.43
C ASP A 90 -8.18 -7.71 6.43
N ASP A 91 -8.10 -7.40 5.15
CA ASP A 91 -7.88 -8.38 4.09
C ASP A 91 -6.92 -7.80 3.06
N ILE A 92 -5.86 -8.56 2.75
CA ILE A 92 -4.82 -8.06 1.83
C ILE A 92 -5.34 -7.84 0.41
N LEU A 93 -6.25 -8.69 -0.06
CA LEU A 93 -6.82 -8.53 -1.39
C LEU A 93 -7.68 -7.27 -1.47
N ASP A 94 -8.52 -7.03 -0.46
CA ASP A 94 -9.32 -5.82 -0.39
C ASP A 94 -8.43 -4.58 -0.34
N CYS A 95 -7.35 -4.66 0.42
CA CYS A 95 -6.39 -3.55 0.55
C CYS A 95 -5.77 -3.19 -0.79
N VAL A 96 -5.25 -4.18 -1.53
CA VAL A 96 -4.55 -3.91 -2.79
C VAL A 96 -5.54 -3.54 -3.90
N LEU A 97 -6.70 -4.18 -3.97
CA LEU A 97 -7.71 -3.86 -4.97
C LEU A 97 -8.24 -2.45 -4.79
N THR A 98 -8.54 -2.07 -3.56
CA THR A 98 -9.05 -0.71 -3.28
C THR A 98 -7.99 0.33 -3.61
N LEU A 99 -6.73 0.06 -3.27
CA LEU A 99 -5.62 0.96 -3.58
C LEU A 99 -5.53 1.21 -5.08
N LEU A 100 -5.55 0.15 -5.87
CA LEU A 100 -5.45 0.27 -7.33
C LEU A 100 -6.67 0.95 -7.93
N ARG A 101 -7.87 0.64 -7.43
CA ARG A 101 -9.12 1.24 -7.93
C ARG A 101 -9.17 2.74 -7.65
N VAL A 102 -8.87 3.14 -6.42
CA VAL A 102 -8.91 4.56 -6.04
C VAL A 102 -7.87 5.34 -6.83
N GLN A 103 -6.69 4.77 -7.00
CA GLN A 103 -5.65 5.44 -7.80
C GLN A 103 -6.06 5.54 -9.28
N ALA A 104 -6.69 4.50 -9.83
CA ALA A 104 -7.16 4.55 -11.22
C ALA A 104 -8.19 5.67 -11.42
N ASP A 105 -9.13 5.82 -10.48
CA ASP A 105 -10.10 6.91 -10.53
C ASP A 105 -9.43 8.27 -10.43
N HIS A 106 -8.43 8.38 -9.56
CA HIS A 106 -7.66 9.61 -9.39
C HIS A 106 -6.88 9.96 -10.67
N GLU A 107 -6.28 8.94 -11.29
CA GLU A 107 -5.55 9.11 -12.54
C GLU A 107 -6.46 9.63 -13.66
N ALA A 108 -7.67 9.08 -13.76
CA ALA A 108 -8.65 9.53 -14.74
C ALA A 108 -9.04 11.00 -14.50
N GLN A 109 -9.24 11.40 -13.26
CA GLN A 109 -9.55 12.79 -12.92
C GLN A 109 -8.39 13.72 -13.26
N ARG A 110 -7.16 13.30 -13.01
CA ARG A 110 -5.97 14.09 -13.35
C ARG A 110 -5.83 14.28 -14.86
N ALA A 111 -6.28 13.30 -15.62
CA ALA A 111 -6.23 13.37 -17.09
C ALA A 111 -7.38 14.19 -17.69
N GLY A 112 -8.30 14.68 -16.86
CA GLY A 112 -9.39 15.53 -17.33
C GLY A 112 -10.62 14.79 -17.85
N PHE A 113 -10.81 13.56 -17.44
CA PHE A 113 -11.96 12.76 -17.85
C PHE A 113 -13.04 12.74 -16.79
#